data_79df5504fa62b7eb3a879564c17057d6
#
_entry.id   79df5504fa62b7eb3a879564c17057d6
#
_cell.length_a   1.000
_cell.length_b   1.000
_cell.length_c   1.000
_cell.angle_alpha   90.00
_cell.angle_beta   90.00
_cell.angle_gamma   90.00
#
_symmetry.space_group_name_H-M   'P 1'
#
loop_
_entity.id
_entity.type
_entity.pdbx_description
1 polymer ?
#
loop_
_entity_poly.entity_id
_entity_poly.type
_entity_poly.pdbx_seq_one_letter_code
_entity_poly.pdbx_strand_id
1 'polypeptide(L)'
;MRIFIVLGILSLLAACSPTEQASETGQTPKSTAPIDKAQETTVSEGKALYPEAAVLQFQGGLPDKTDLDWKSKVSEPAMMPFEAGQSYFWELKTNHGTMTFRLLQESAPKHVNSTVYLTQIGFYDDVLFHRVIPGFMAQGGDPTGTGRGGPGYKYDGEFAAGLSHTKPGLLSMANAGPGTDGSQFFITFTATPFLDGKHTIFGEMVAGNAVLEALEARGSRRGTTSEVLKIVSARILVQPT
;
A
#
# COMPACT_ATOMS: atom_id res chain seq x y z
N MET A 1 -39.85 -33.21 50.62
CA MET A 1 -40.95 -34.15 50.48
C MET A 1 -40.83 -34.77 49.10
N ARG A 2 -40.36 -36.04 49.10
CA ARG A 2 -40.80 -37.16 48.22
C ARG A 2 -40.54 -36.98 46.72
N ILE A 3 -39.93 -37.85 45.96
CA ILE A 3 -39.52 -39.31 46.08
C ILE A 3 -39.21 -39.68 44.62
N PHE A 4 -38.02 -40.27 44.36
CA PHE A 4 -37.67 -41.47 43.57
C PHE A 4 -38.46 -41.80 42.30
N ILE A 5 -37.77 -42.26 41.24
CA ILE A 5 -37.47 -43.68 40.90
C ILE A 5 -36.67 -43.68 39.61
N VAL A 6 -35.49 -44.12 39.50
CA VAL A 6 -34.71 -45.32 39.22
C VAL A 6 -35.45 -46.40 38.41
N LEU A 7 -34.85 -46.80 37.30
CA LEU A 7 -34.67 -48.17 36.71
C LEU A 7 -34.31 -47.96 35.23
N GLY A 8 -33.27 -48.43 34.61
CA GLY A 8 -32.43 -49.60 34.83
C GLY A 8 -32.60 -50.59 33.66
N ILE A 9 -31.48 -51.20 33.26
CA ILE A 9 -31.38 -52.48 32.51
C ILE A 9 -31.36 -52.35 30.99
N LEU A 10 -30.52 -52.96 30.18
CA LEU A 10 -29.40 -53.92 30.23
C LEU A 10 -29.01 -54.26 28.80
N SER A 11 -27.75 -54.28 28.53
CA SER A 11 -26.95 -55.10 27.64
C SER A 11 -27.58 -55.78 26.41
N LEU A 12 -26.91 -55.65 25.25
CA LEU A 12 -26.41 -56.84 24.55
C LEU A 12 -25.18 -56.52 23.68
N LEU A 13 -24.11 -57.26 23.96
CA LEU A 13 -22.91 -57.41 23.19
C LEU A 13 -23.18 -58.17 21.89
N ALA A 14 -22.62 -57.75 20.78
CA ALA A 14 -22.19 -58.62 19.72
C ALA A 14 -20.94 -58.02 19.03
N ALA A 15 -19.85 -58.72 19.20
CA ALA A 15 -18.58 -58.50 18.51
C ALA A 15 -18.66 -59.01 17.07
N CYS A 16 -18.08 -58.28 16.12
CA CYS A 16 -17.34 -58.86 15.00
C CYS A 16 -16.46 -57.77 14.38
N SER A 17 -15.16 -57.95 14.45
CA SER A 17 -14.12 -57.31 13.63
C SER A 17 -13.87 -58.15 12.38
N PRO A 18 -12.97 -57.77 11.45
CA PRO A 18 -12.64 -56.47 10.88
C PRO A 18 -12.75 -56.50 9.33
N THR A 19 -12.83 -55.35 8.68
CA THR A 19 -12.32 -55.24 7.32
C THR A 19 -11.73 -53.83 7.13
N GLU A 20 -10.50 -53.87 6.79
CA GLU A 20 -9.60 -52.86 6.37
C GLU A 20 -10.08 -52.21 5.06
N GLN A 21 -10.19 -50.86 4.99
CA GLN A 21 -9.92 -50.13 3.77
C GLN A 21 -9.82 -48.62 4.02
N ALA A 22 -8.61 -48.14 3.76
CA ALA A 22 -8.20 -46.91 3.08
C ALA A 22 -8.75 -45.57 3.56
N SER A 23 -7.82 -44.84 4.17
CA SER A 23 -7.66 -43.40 4.26
C SER A 23 -8.20 -42.57 3.08
N GLU A 24 -9.05 -41.60 3.36
CA GLU A 24 -9.08 -40.36 2.59
C GLU A 24 -8.96 -39.19 3.56
N THR A 25 -7.74 -38.63 3.53
CA THR A 25 -7.39 -37.38 4.15
C THR A 25 -8.09 -36.23 3.43
N GLY A 26 -9.00 -35.57 4.11
CA GLY A 26 -9.57 -34.30 3.69
C GLY A 26 -8.51 -33.22 3.66
N GLN A 27 -7.91 -32.97 2.51
CA GLN A 27 -7.11 -31.80 2.22
C GLN A 27 -8.03 -30.66 1.84
N THR A 28 -8.12 -29.67 2.70
CA THR A 28 -8.53 -28.32 2.32
C THR A 28 -7.58 -27.82 1.23
N PRO A 29 -8.06 -27.35 0.08
CA PRO A 29 -7.18 -26.79 -0.93
C PRO A 29 -6.64 -25.45 -0.43
N LYS A 30 -5.37 -25.42 -0.02
CA LYS A 30 -4.56 -24.20 -0.06
C LYS A 30 -4.44 -23.81 -1.52
N SER A 31 -5.22 -22.83 -1.95
CA SER A 31 -5.00 -22.14 -3.22
C SER A 31 -3.75 -21.31 -3.11
N THR A 32 -2.61 -21.94 -3.32
CA THR A 32 -1.37 -21.27 -3.71
C THR A 32 -1.34 -21.30 -5.24
N ALA A 33 -2.00 -20.33 -5.87
CA ALA A 33 -1.62 -19.99 -7.23
C ALA A 33 -0.19 -19.49 -7.19
N PRO A 34 0.76 -20.03 -7.97
CA PRO A 34 2.08 -19.46 -8.10
C PRO A 34 1.90 -18.05 -8.64
N ILE A 35 2.44 -17.06 -7.93
CA ILE A 35 2.65 -15.74 -8.50
C ILE A 35 3.58 -16.00 -9.68
N ASP A 36 3.00 -15.85 -10.87
CA ASP A 36 3.73 -15.94 -12.11
C ASP A 36 5.00 -15.09 -11.93
N LYS A 37 6.16 -15.68 -12.19
CA LYS A 37 7.44 -14.96 -12.29
C LYS A 37 7.39 -14.11 -13.56
N ALA A 38 6.39 -13.21 -13.62
CA ALA A 38 6.29 -12.22 -14.65
C ALA A 38 7.47 -11.28 -14.46
N GLN A 39 8.43 -11.46 -15.32
CA GLN A 39 9.47 -10.54 -15.77
C GLN A 39 9.67 -9.36 -14.81
N GLU A 40 10.65 -9.48 -13.95
CA GLU A 40 11.30 -8.33 -13.33
C GLU A 40 11.74 -7.42 -14.49
N THR A 41 10.89 -6.47 -14.84
CA THR A 41 11.24 -5.44 -15.80
C THR A 41 12.35 -4.67 -15.12
N THR A 42 13.58 -4.90 -15.56
CA THR A 42 14.73 -4.11 -15.14
C THR A 42 14.42 -2.67 -15.54
N VAL A 43 13.93 -1.90 -14.58
CA VAL A 43 13.83 -0.45 -14.71
C VAL A 43 15.26 0.03 -14.84
N SER A 44 15.70 0.32 -16.07
CA SER A 44 17.02 0.89 -16.32
C SER A 44 17.16 2.14 -15.44
N GLU A 45 18.38 2.42 -14.95
CA GLU A 45 18.65 3.65 -14.20
C GLU A 45 18.22 4.87 -15.02
N GLY A 46 16.94 5.21 -14.90
CA GLY A 46 16.33 6.37 -15.54
C GLY A 46 16.97 7.62 -14.92
N LYS A 47 17.48 8.49 -15.77
CA LYS A 47 17.98 9.80 -15.40
C LYS A 47 16.89 10.51 -14.60
N ALA A 48 17.21 11.03 -13.41
CA ALA A 48 16.32 11.89 -12.65
C ALA A 48 15.95 13.10 -13.54
N LEU A 49 14.71 13.13 -14.04
CA LEU A 49 14.30 13.97 -15.18
C LEU A 49 13.48 15.20 -14.77
N TYR A 50 13.57 15.62 -13.53
CA TYR A 50 13.15 16.98 -13.23
C TYR A 50 14.36 17.76 -12.74
N PRO A 51 14.93 18.65 -13.59
CA PRO A 51 15.86 19.65 -13.09
C PRO A 51 15.17 20.45 -11.98
N GLU A 52 15.93 20.88 -11.01
CA GLU A 52 15.49 21.78 -9.93
C GLU A 52 14.63 22.96 -10.46
N ALA A 53 14.87 23.39 -11.69
CA ALA A 53 14.08 24.38 -12.42
C ALA A 53 12.61 23.97 -12.70
N ALA A 54 12.28 22.71 -12.83
CA ALA A 54 10.88 22.28 -13.03
C ALA A 54 10.08 22.30 -11.72
N VAL A 55 10.74 22.13 -10.57
CA VAL A 55 10.13 22.29 -9.25
C VAL A 55 9.75 23.74 -9.00
N LEU A 56 10.53 24.70 -9.52
CA LEU A 56 10.27 26.14 -9.42
C LEU A 56 9.05 26.60 -10.25
N GLN A 57 8.56 25.77 -11.18
CA GLN A 57 7.31 26.05 -11.91
C GLN A 57 6.06 25.77 -11.07
N PHE A 58 6.17 25.02 -9.98
CA PHE A 58 5.09 24.91 -9.01
C PHE A 58 4.94 26.27 -8.29
N GLN A 59 3.90 27.01 -8.65
CA GLN A 59 3.59 28.28 -8.02
C GLN A 59 3.36 28.09 -6.51
N GLY A 60 4.23 28.64 -5.70
CA GLY A 60 4.18 28.52 -4.24
C GLY A 60 5.56 28.60 -3.59
N GLY A 61 6.63 28.49 -4.38
CA GLY A 61 8.00 28.48 -3.86
C GLY A 61 8.37 27.14 -3.18
N LEU A 62 9.66 26.94 -2.93
CA LEU A 62 10.15 25.83 -2.12
C LEU A 62 9.81 26.12 -0.65
N PRO A 63 9.38 25.08 0.13
CA PRO A 63 9.13 25.25 1.55
C PRO A 63 10.42 25.63 2.28
N ASP A 64 10.31 26.48 3.30
CA ASP A 64 11.43 26.79 4.19
C ASP A 64 11.70 25.57 5.08
N LYS A 65 12.68 24.76 4.71
CA LYS A 65 13.06 23.55 5.43
C LYS A 65 13.78 23.83 6.76
N THR A 66 14.06 25.09 7.11
CA THR A 66 14.57 25.45 8.44
C THR A 66 13.45 25.40 9.49
N ASP A 67 12.18 25.50 9.07
CA ASP A 67 11.03 25.25 9.92
C ASP A 67 10.89 23.73 10.14
N LEU A 68 10.95 23.27 11.37
CA LEU A 68 10.85 21.83 11.72
C LEU A 68 9.51 21.21 11.28
N ASP A 69 8.46 22.01 11.17
CA ASP A 69 7.13 21.59 10.77
C ASP A 69 6.84 21.82 9.27
N TRP A 70 7.85 22.15 8.47
CA TRP A 70 7.68 22.52 7.07
C TRP A 70 6.83 21.53 6.26
N LYS A 71 6.96 20.22 6.53
CA LYS A 71 6.19 19.18 5.85
C LYS A 71 4.68 19.35 6.04
N SER A 72 4.24 19.91 7.16
CA SER A 72 2.82 20.15 7.46
C SER A 72 2.30 21.49 6.96
N LYS A 73 3.16 22.30 6.30
CA LYS A 73 2.86 23.66 5.84
C LYS A 73 3.08 23.83 4.33
N VAL A 74 3.17 22.73 3.60
CA VAL A 74 3.33 22.73 2.14
C VAL A 74 2.05 23.25 1.49
N SER A 75 2.16 24.13 0.52
CA SER A 75 1.02 24.58 -0.29
C SER A 75 0.66 23.53 -1.36
N GLU A 76 -0.62 23.45 -1.73
CA GLU A 76 -1.06 22.60 -2.82
C GLU A 76 -0.37 23.03 -4.13
N PRO A 77 0.26 22.10 -4.86
CA PRO A 77 0.93 22.43 -6.11
C PRO A 77 -0.07 22.72 -7.23
N ALA A 78 0.29 23.66 -8.13
CA ALA A 78 -0.40 23.76 -9.40
C ALA A 78 -0.26 22.44 -10.20
N MET A 79 -1.24 22.15 -11.06
CA MET A 79 -1.16 20.96 -11.93
C MET A 79 -0.01 21.11 -12.93
N MET A 80 0.89 20.13 -12.93
CA MET A 80 1.93 20.02 -13.95
C MET A 80 1.37 19.41 -15.24
N PRO A 81 1.86 19.78 -16.42
CA PRO A 81 1.57 19.05 -17.63
C PRO A 81 2.31 17.70 -17.60
N PHE A 82 1.59 16.60 -17.72
CA PHE A 82 2.21 15.31 -18.00
C PHE A 82 2.53 15.20 -19.49
N GLU A 83 3.76 14.80 -19.80
CA GLU A 83 4.19 14.67 -21.19
C GLU A 83 3.59 13.41 -21.82
N ALA A 84 3.01 13.56 -23.02
CA ALA A 84 2.48 12.44 -23.78
C ALA A 84 3.60 11.45 -24.16
N GLY A 85 3.33 10.14 -24.07
CA GLY A 85 4.33 9.10 -24.33
C GLY A 85 5.37 8.92 -23.25
N GLN A 86 5.16 9.47 -22.06
CA GLN A 86 6.00 9.25 -20.90
C GLN A 86 5.24 8.48 -19.79
N SER A 87 5.95 7.57 -19.17
CA SER A 87 5.50 6.86 -17.96
C SER A 87 6.26 7.38 -16.76
N TYR A 88 5.56 7.62 -15.67
CA TYR A 88 6.10 8.14 -14.41
C TYR A 88 6.18 7.00 -13.40
N PHE A 89 7.32 6.88 -12.73
CA PHE A 89 7.53 5.88 -11.70
C PHE A 89 7.93 6.54 -10.39
N TRP A 90 7.42 6.02 -9.31
CA TRP A 90 7.80 6.41 -7.96
C TRP A 90 8.67 5.33 -7.34
N GLU A 91 9.91 5.64 -7.08
CA GLU A 91 10.84 4.76 -6.42
C GLU A 91 10.95 5.13 -4.94
N LEU A 92 10.68 4.17 -4.07
CA LEU A 92 10.80 4.28 -2.62
C LEU A 92 11.97 3.41 -2.15
N LYS A 93 13.06 4.04 -1.75
CA LYS A 93 14.16 3.38 -1.04
C LYS A 93 13.79 3.29 0.44
N THR A 94 13.52 2.10 0.92
CA THR A 94 13.22 1.84 2.34
C THR A 94 14.46 1.29 3.05
N ASN A 95 14.39 1.19 4.38
CA ASN A 95 15.41 0.49 5.17
C ASN A 95 15.40 -1.05 4.97
N HIS A 96 14.50 -1.58 4.13
CA HIS A 96 14.44 -3.00 3.75
C HIS A 96 14.67 -3.24 2.24
N GLY A 97 15.04 -2.22 1.48
CA GLY A 97 15.25 -2.29 0.03
C GLY A 97 14.38 -1.30 -0.73
N THR A 98 14.34 -1.46 -2.03
CA THR A 98 13.68 -0.52 -2.93
C THR A 98 12.41 -1.13 -3.52
N MET A 99 11.33 -0.35 -3.56
CA MET A 99 10.08 -0.63 -4.28
C MET A 99 9.89 0.40 -5.38
N THR A 100 9.39 -0.01 -6.53
CA THR A 100 9.09 0.88 -7.65
C THR A 100 7.63 0.71 -8.07
N PHE A 101 6.95 1.83 -8.24
CA PHE A 101 5.54 1.89 -8.64
C PHE A 101 5.41 2.67 -9.93
N ARG A 102 4.68 2.13 -10.90
CA ARG A 102 4.20 2.91 -12.04
C ARG A 102 3.05 3.78 -11.57
N LEU A 103 3.15 5.08 -11.81
CA LEU A 103 2.09 6.04 -11.47
C LEU A 103 1.05 6.09 -12.58
N LEU A 104 -0.22 6.28 -12.21
CA LEU A 104 -1.37 6.23 -13.11
C LEU A 104 -1.89 7.65 -13.38
N GLN A 105 -1.06 8.48 -14.01
CA GLN A 105 -1.35 9.90 -14.26
C GLN A 105 -2.60 10.17 -15.09
N GLU A 106 -3.01 9.20 -15.93
CA GLU A 106 -4.24 9.33 -16.72
C GLU A 106 -5.51 9.07 -15.89
N SER A 107 -5.38 8.26 -14.84
CA SER A 107 -6.50 7.84 -13.99
C SER A 107 -6.66 8.68 -12.74
N ALA A 108 -5.54 9.20 -12.21
CA ALA A 108 -5.49 9.98 -10.98
C ALA A 108 -4.47 11.14 -11.10
N PRO A 109 -4.68 12.07 -12.06
CA PRO A 109 -3.71 13.11 -12.36
C PRO A 109 -3.37 14.00 -11.16
N LYS A 110 -4.33 14.35 -10.32
CA LYS A 110 -4.10 15.19 -9.14
C LYS A 110 -3.26 14.47 -8.09
N HIS A 111 -3.55 13.18 -7.85
CA HIS A 111 -2.79 12.34 -6.91
C HIS A 111 -1.34 12.15 -7.38
N VAL A 112 -1.16 11.87 -8.67
CA VAL A 112 0.18 11.73 -9.24
C VAL A 112 0.93 13.06 -9.19
N ASN A 113 0.30 14.17 -9.54
CA ASN A 113 0.88 15.51 -9.44
C ASN A 113 1.36 15.84 -8.02
N SER A 114 0.49 15.62 -7.03
CA SER A 114 0.81 15.82 -5.61
C SER A 114 1.99 14.94 -5.18
N THR A 115 1.99 13.65 -5.55
CA THR A 115 3.05 12.70 -5.22
C THR A 115 4.39 13.11 -5.85
N VAL A 116 4.38 13.51 -7.12
CA VAL A 116 5.58 14.01 -7.82
C VAL A 116 6.15 15.23 -7.11
N TYR A 117 5.32 16.23 -6.86
CA TYR A 117 5.73 17.45 -6.18
C TYR A 117 6.31 17.18 -4.79
N LEU A 118 5.57 16.46 -3.94
CA LEU A 118 6.00 16.13 -2.58
C LEU A 118 7.31 15.33 -2.58
N THR A 119 7.49 14.42 -3.56
CA THR A 119 8.74 13.67 -3.72
C THR A 119 9.90 14.59 -4.05
N GLN A 120 9.71 15.52 -5.00
CA GLN A 120 10.77 16.43 -5.44
C GLN A 120 11.25 17.37 -4.34
N ILE A 121 10.35 17.82 -3.49
CA ILE A 121 10.73 18.65 -2.34
C ILE A 121 11.28 17.82 -1.16
N GLY A 122 11.43 16.49 -1.29
CA GLY A 122 11.95 15.62 -0.24
C GLY A 122 10.98 15.40 0.92
N PHE A 123 9.68 15.56 0.67
CA PHE A 123 8.65 15.41 1.71
C PHE A 123 8.61 13.98 2.28
N TYR A 124 8.80 12.96 1.42
CA TYR A 124 8.72 11.55 1.83
C TYR A 124 10.00 10.99 2.46
N ASP A 125 11.10 11.76 2.44
CA ASP A 125 12.35 11.32 3.05
C ASP A 125 12.20 11.19 4.57
N ASP A 126 12.69 10.07 5.12
CA ASP A 126 12.60 9.67 6.52
C ASP A 126 11.17 9.49 7.06
N VAL A 127 10.16 9.37 6.21
CA VAL A 127 8.76 9.14 6.60
C VAL A 127 8.52 7.67 6.90
N LEU A 128 7.75 7.39 7.96
CA LEU A 128 7.47 6.05 8.46
C LEU A 128 6.33 5.35 7.71
N PHE A 129 6.42 4.02 7.62
CA PHE A 129 5.25 3.17 7.51
C PHE A 129 4.71 2.95 8.92
N HIS A 130 3.85 3.84 9.36
CA HIS A 130 3.38 3.92 10.75
C HIS A 130 2.29 2.89 11.08
N ARG A 131 1.71 2.26 10.07
CA ARG A 131 0.67 1.24 10.24
C ARG A 131 0.81 0.14 9.19
N VAL A 132 1.10 -1.10 9.65
CA VAL A 132 1.24 -2.26 8.78
C VAL A 132 0.39 -3.41 9.31
N ILE A 133 -0.60 -3.83 8.54
CA ILE A 133 -1.51 -4.93 8.89
C ILE A 133 -1.34 -6.07 7.90
N PRO A 134 -0.76 -7.21 8.31
CA PRO A 134 -0.61 -8.37 7.46
C PRO A 134 -1.95 -8.84 6.86
N GLY A 135 -1.94 -9.25 5.60
CA GLY A 135 -3.13 -9.62 4.84
C GLY A 135 -4.01 -8.43 4.46
N PHE A 136 -3.55 -7.19 4.66
CA PHE A 136 -4.29 -5.98 4.29
C PHE A 136 -3.41 -4.96 3.57
N MET A 137 -2.63 -4.15 4.30
CA MET A 137 -1.83 -3.07 3.69
C MET A 137 -0.69 -2.57 4.59
N ALA A 138 0.28 -1.85 3.97
CA ALA A 138 1.25 -0.99 4.64
C ALA A 138 0.90 0.48 4.37
N GLN A 139 0.70 1.29 5.40
CA GLN A 139 0.35 2.71 5.32
C GLN A 139 1.52 3.59 5.77
N GLY A 140 1.85 4.58 4.94
CA GLY A 140 2.89 5.57 5.19
C GLY A 140 2.46 6.96 4.71
N GLY A 141 3.44 7.88 4.51
CA GLY A 141 3.19 9.20 3.95
C GLY A 141 2.73 10.26 4.95
N ASP A 142 2.66 9.92 6.24
CA ASP A 142 2.44 10.89 7.31
C ASP A 142 3.78 11.43 7.82
N PRO A 143 4.07 12.73 7.68
CA PRO A 143 5.33 13.31 8.14
C PRO A 143 5.51 13.26 9.66
N THR A 144 4.41 13.14 10.41
CA THR A 144 4.45 13.05 11.87
C THR A 144 4.52 11.61 12.40
N GLY A 145 4.25 10.62 11.53
CA GLY A 145 4.22 9.20 11.89
C GLY A 145 3.07 8.79 12.82
N THR A 146 2.09 9.66 13.05
CA THR A 146 0.96 9.43 13.98
C THR A 146 -0.29 8.89 13.32
N GLY A 147 -0.34 8.90 11.99
CA GLY A 147 -1.51 8.61 11.16
C GLY A 147 -2.47 9.80 11.00
N ARG A 148 -2.11 10.99 11.51
CA ARG A 148 -2.96 12.20 11.50
C ARG A 148 -2.35 13.37 10.73
N GLY A 149 -1.07 13.32 10.40
CA GLY A 149 -0.35 14.35 9.67
C GLY A 149 -0.63 14.32 8.18
N GLY A 150 -0.19 15.37 7.50
CA GLY A 150 -0.32 15.54 6.06
C GLY A 150 0.47 16.74 5.56
N PRO A 151 0.35 17.12 4.28
CA PRO A 151 1.22 18.12 3.68
C PRO A 151 0.78 19.58 3.96
N GLY A 152 -0.36 19.81 4.63
CA GLY A 152 -0.92 21.14 4.83
C GLY A 152 -2.12 21.46 3.93
N TYR A 153 -2.37 20.63 2.93
CA TYR A 153 -3.54 20.73 2.03
C TYR A 153 -4.27 19.39 1.91
N LYS A 154 -5.48 19.44 1.39
CA LYS A 154 -6.32 18.28 1.14
C LYS A 154 -7.07 18.46 -0.17
N TYR A 155 -7.46 17.34 -0.78
CA TYR A 155 -8.19 17.34 -2.04
C TYR A 155 -9.13 16.13 -2.15
N ASP A 156 -9.97 16.14 -3.19
CA ASP A 156 -10.96 15.09 -3.44
C ASP A 156 -10.32 13.86 -4.11
N GLY A 157 -10.97 12.71 -3.90
CA GLY A 157 -10.59 11.46 -4.56
C GLY A 157 -10.85 11.46 -6.06
N GLU A 158 -10.08 10.63 -6.78
CA GLU A 158 -10.19 10.40 -8.22
C GLU A 158 -10.50 8.92 -8.47
N PHE A 159 -11.74 8.60 -8.87
CA PHE A 159 -12.21 7.21 -9.01
C PHE A 159 -12.42 6.88 -10.48
N ALA A 160 -11.36 6.44 -11.17
CA ALA A 160 -11.41 6.08 -12.57
C ALA A 160 -12.19 4.78 -12.79
N ALA A 161 -13.04 4.76 -13.82
CA ALA A 161 -13.77 3.58 -14.20
C ALA A 161 -12.82 2.43 -14.58
N GLY A 162 -13.10 1.23 -14.10
CA GLY A 162 -12.30 0.04 -14.39
C GLY A 162 -11.10 -0.17 -13.48
N LEU A 163 -10.75 0.77 -12.59
CA LEU A 163 -9.78 0.54 -11.52
C LEU A 163 -10.46 -0.01 -10.26
N SER A 164 -9.92 -1.09 -9.75
CA SER A 164 -10.42 -1.75 -8.54
C SER A 164 -9.26 -2.39 -7.77
N HIS A 165 -9.40 -2.47 -6.45
CA HIS A 165 -8.40 -3.04 -5.55
C HIS A 165 -8.39 -4.58 -5.62
N THR A 166 -8.01 -5.13 -6.78
CA THR A 166 -8.12 -6.57 -7.10
C THR A 166 -6.87 -7.39 -6.80
N LYS A 167 -5.75 -6.77 -6.46
CA LYS A 167 -4.44 -7.44 -6.33
C LYS A 167 -3.56 -6.80 -5.26
N PRO A 168 -2.50 -7.49 -4.81
CA PRO A 168 -1.43 -6.87 -4.01
C PRO A 168 -0.63 -5.85 -4.84
N GLY A 169 0.12 -4.97 -4.17
CA GLY A 169 1.01 -4.00 -4.79
C GLY A 169 0.30 -2.78 -5.40
N LEU A 170 -0.99 -2.58 -5.13
CA LEU A 170 -1.65 -1.34 -5.53
C LEU A 170 -1.30 -0.22 -4.56
N LEU A 171 -0.96 0.93 -5.13
CA LEU A 171 -0.70 2.18 -4.41
C LEU A 171 -1.99 2.99 -4.38
N SER A 172 -2.51 3.24 -3.19
CA SER A 172 -3.80 3.89 -3.01
C SER A 172 -3.75 4.96 -1.92
N MET A 173 -4.56 6.01 -2.04
CA MET A 173 -4.55 7.15 -1.12
C MET A 173 -5.35 6.86 0.14
N ALA A 174 -4.72 7.08 1.29
CA ALA A 174 -5.39 7.01 2.58
C ALA A 174 -6.10 8.33 2.87
N ASN A 175 -7.31 8.25 3.41
CA ASN A 175 -8.13 9.40 3.77
C ASN A 175 -9.01 9.14 5.00
N ALA A 176 -9.64 10.19 5.50
CA ALA A 176 -10.61 10.18 6.59
C ALA A 176 -12.05 10.47 6.09
N GLY A 177 -12.32 10.20 4.83
CA GLY A 177 -13.58 10.47 4.13
C GLY A 177 -13.37 11.39 2.92
N PRO A 178 -14.45 11.70 2.17
CA PRO A 178 -14.37 12.53 0.97
C PRO A 178 -13.67 13.88 1.24
N GLY A 179 -12.86 14.34 0.29
CA GLY A 179 -12.17 15.63 0.37
C GLY A 179 -11.03 15.69 1.39
N THR A 180 -10.50 14.53 1.82
CA THR A 180 -9.43 14.50 2.84
C THR A 180 -8.18 13.78 2.38
N ASP A 181 -8.05 13.51 1.08
CA ASP A 181 -6.83 12.99 0.49
C ASP A 181 -5.69 14.01 0.67
N GLY A 182 -4.47 13.54 0.89
CA GLY A 182 -3.32 14.39 1.15
C GLY A 182 -2.01 13.73 0.73
N SER A 183 -1.15 13.40 1.69
CA SER A 183 0.12 12.71 1.43
C SER A 183 0.14 11.26 1.90
N GLN A 184 -0.80 10.83 2.76
CA GLN A 184 -0.81 9.47 3.27
C GLN A 184 -1.29 8.50 2.21
N PHE A 185 -0.55 7.43 2.02
CA PHE A 185 -0.86 6.37 1.08
C PHE A 185 -0.76 5.00 1.74
N PHE A 186 -1.31 3.99 1.08
CA PHE A 186 -1.07 2.61 1.47
C PHE A 186 -0.76 1.74 0.25
N ILE A 187 -0.05 0.65 0.51
CA ILE A 187 0.28 -0.39 -0.46
C ILE A 187 -0.45 -1.66 -0.05
N THR A 188 -1.26 -2.23 -0.93
CA THR A 188 -2.04 -3.43 -0.64
C THR A 188 -1.16 -4.69 -0.58
N PHE A 189 -1.42 -5.59 0.37
CA PHE A 189 -0.83 -6.94 0.44
C PHE A 189 -1.72 -7.99 -0.22
N THR A 190 -2.98 -7.67 -0.47
CA THR A 190 -3.99 -8.54 -1.06
C THR A 190 -5.05 -7.73 -1.79
N ALA A 191 -6.01 -8.39 -2.42
CA ALA A 191 -7.19 -7.73 -2.95
C ALA A 191 -8.05 -7.15 -1.82
N THR A 192 -8.48 -5.89 -1.98
CA THR A 192 -9.27 -5.14 -0.99
C THR A 192 -10.45 -4.41 -1.66
N PRO A 193 -11.35 -5.12 -2.37
CA PRO A 193 -12.38 -4.48 -3.21
C PRO A 193 -13.40 -3.64 -2.40
N PHE A 194 -13.48 -3.81 -1.09
CA PHE A 194 -14.31 -2.98 -0.22
C PHE A 194 -13.83 -1.52 -0.09
N LEU A 195 -12.63 -1.20 -0.62
CA LEU A 195 -12.06 0.15 -0.69
C LEU A 195 -12.41 0.88 -2.00
N ASP A 196 -13.00 0.18 -2.98
CA ASP A 196 -13.35 0.77 -4.26
C ASP A 196 -14.35 1.93 -4.10
N GLY A 197 -14.12 3.01 -4.86
CA GLY A 197 -14.92 4.24 -4.78
C GLY A 197 -14.74 5.05 -3.49
N LYS A 198 -13.80 4.66 -2.62
CA LYS A 198 -13.49 5.36 -1.36
C LYS A 198 -12.05 5.82 -1.27
N HIS A 199 -11.14 5.06 -1.88
CA HIS A 199 -9.71 5.33 -1.90
C HIS A 199 -9.22 5.33 -3.35
N THR A 200 -8.47 6.35 -3.72
CA THR A 200 -7.96 6.53 -5.07
C THR A 200 -6.76 5.64 -5.33
N ILE A 201 -6.86 4.74 -6.31
CA ILE A 201 -5.72 4.01 -6.82
C ILE A 201 -4.96 4.94 -7.77
N PHE A 202 -3.70 5.26 -7.46
CA PHE A 202 -2.88 6.16 -8.26
C PHE A 202 -1.55 5.56 -8.73
N GLY A 203 -1.30 4.28 -8.41
CA GLY A 203 -0.12 3.55 -8.88
C GLY A 203 -0.22 2.05 -8.67
N GLU A 204 0.69 1.34 -9.28
CA GLU A 204 0.86 -0.11 -9.14
C GLU A 204 2.34 -0.48 -9.08
N MET A 205 2.67 -1.45 -8.24
CA MET A 205 4.03 -1.93 -8.08
C MET A 205 4.51 -2.64 -9.34
N VAL A 206 5.71 -2.30 -9.78
CA VAL A 206 6.41 -2.94 -10.91
C VAL A 206 7.68 -3.67 -10.47
N ALA A 207 8.23 -3.31 -9.30
CA ALA A 207 9.40 -3.99 -8.71
C ALA A 207 9.39 -3.87 -7.19
N GLY A 208 10.05 -4.82 -6.49
CA GLY A 208 10.25 -4.77 -5.05
C GLY A 208 9.32 -5.66 -4.22
N ASN A 209 8.75 -6.73 -4.78
CA ASN A 209 7.86 -7.67 -4.06
C ASN A 209 8.48 -8.20 -2.76
N ALA A 210 9.77 -8.55 -2.77
CA ALA A 210 10.46 -9.03 -1.57
C ALA A 210 10.50 -7.97 -0.45
N VAL A 211 10.53 -6.67 -0.80
CA VAL A 211 10.46 -5.58 0.17
C VAL A 211 9.05 -5.45 0.72
N LEU A 212 8.02 -5.58 -0.13
CA LEU A 212 6.63 -5.56 0.29
C LEU A 212 6.34 -6.69 1.29
N GLU A 213 6.81 -7.91 1.02
CA GLU A 213 6.73 -9.06 1.92
C GLU A 213 7.50 -8.81 3.23
N ALA A 214 8.67 -8.16 3.16
CA ALA A 214 9.45 -7.81 4.33
C ALA A 214 8.72 -6.78 5.23
N LEU A 215 8.00 -5.82 4.65
CA LEU A 215 7.15 -4.89 5.40
C LEU A 215 5.98 -5.64 6.06
N GLU A 216 5.29 -6.51 5.31
CA GLU A 216 4.16 -7.29 5.81
C GLU A 216 4.54 -8.15 7.01
N ALA A 217 5.68 -8.87 6.92
CA ALA A 217 6.18 -9.74 7.98
C ALA A 217 6.47 -9.00 9.31
N ARG A 218 6.63 -7.68 9.25
CA ARG A 218 6.91 -6.82 10.41
C ARG A 218 5.70 -6.10 10.96
N GLY A 219 4.55 -6.29 10.34
CA GLY A 219 3.28 -5.75 10.78
C GLY A 219 2.63 -6.55 11.92
N SER A 220 1.50 -6.05 12.39
CA SER A 220 0.65 -6.74 13.35
C SER A 220 -0.83 -6.52 13.04
N ARG A 221 -1.70 -7.33 13.66
CA ARG A 221 -3.16 -7.15 13.52
C ARG A 221 -3.67 -5.78 13.98
N ARG A 222 -2.93 -5.09 14.86
CA ARG A 222 -3.24 -3.74 15.34
C ARG A 222 -2.55 -2.64 14.54
N GLY A 223 -1.70 -3.01 13.57
CA GLY A 223 -0.98 -2.08 12.71
C GLY A 223 0.37 -1.61 13.26
N THR A 224 0.72 -1.92 14.50
CA THR A 224 2.05 -1.61 15.05
C THR A 224 3.10 -2.50 14.38
N THR A 225 4.28 -1.95 14.13
CA THR A 225 5.41 -2.66 13.52
C THR A 225 6.37 -3.17 14.58
N SER A 226 7.02 -4.31 14.32
CA SER A 226 8.01 -4.92 15.22
C SER A 226 9.34 -4.16 15.27
N GLU A 227 9.58 -3.31 14.27
CA GLU A 227 10.73 -2.43 14.17
C GLU A 227 10.37 -1.17 13.37
N VAL A 228 11.25 -0.19 13.34
CA VAL A 228 11.03 1.03 12.53
C VAL A 228 11.09 0.67 11.05
N LEU A 229 9.99 0.90 10.34
CA LEU A 229 9.90 0.79 8.89
C LEU A 229 9.80 2.20 8.32
N LYS A 230 10.72 2.57 7.43
CA LYS A 230 10.74 3.93 6.89
C LYS A 230 11.18 3.99 5.43
N ILE A 231 10.71 5.03 4.77
CA ILE A 231 11.23 5.51 3.50
C ILE A 231 12.53 6.27 3.82
N VAL A 232 13.66 5.80 3.34
CA VAL A 232 14.95 6.49 3.48
C VAL A 232 15.02 7.67 2.52
N SER A 233 14.55 7.44 1.28
CA SER A 233 14.42 8.48 0.27
C SER A 233 13.42 8.07 -0.79
N ALA A 234 12.84 9.05 -1.46
CA ALA A 234 11.92 8.85 -2.58
C ALA A 234 12.40 9.62 -3.81
N ARG A 235 12.18 9.07 -5.01
CA ARG A 235 12.48 9.77 -6.26
C ARG A 235 11.47 9.43 -7.36
N ILE A 236 11.33 10.34 -8.32
CA ILE A 236 10.54 10.14 -9.53
C ILE A 236 11.47 9.76 -10.68
N LEU A 237 11.11 8.70 -11.40
CA LEU A 237 11.75 8.30 -12.64
C LEU A 237 10.76 8.53 -13.78
N VAL A 238 11.25 8.98 -14.94
CA VAL A 238 10.43 9.18 -16.14
C VAL A 238 11.06 8.40 -17.28
N GLN A 239 10.25 7.64 -17.99
CA GLN A 239 10.70 6.80 -19.10
C GLN A 239 9.71 6.92 -20.27
N PRO A 240 10.16 6.82 -21.52
CA PRO A 240 9.28 6.66 -22.67
C PRO A 240 8.37 5.43 -22.49
N THR A 241 7.10 5.57 -22.89
CA THR A 241 6.10 4.50 -22.81
C THR A 241 6.35 3.43 -23.86
#